data_4d70d6031b152faaa648b123d5865e4f
#
_entry.id   4d70d6031b152faaa648b123d5865e4f
#
_cell.length_a   1.000
_cell.length_b   1.000
_cell.length_c   1.000
_cell.angle_alpha   90.00
_cell.angle_beta   90.00
_cell.angle_gamma   90.00
#
_symmetry.space_group_name_H-M   'P 1'
#
loop_
_entity.id
_entity.type
_entity.pdbx_description
1 polymer ?
#
loop_
_entity_poly.entity_id
_entity_poly.type
_entity_poly.pdbx_seq_one_letter_code
_entity_poly.pdbx_strand_id
1 'polypeptide(L)'
;MLKPPSPQPPLLPGQVDFANILFAGPCNRFCPFCIGQRLPTRVNVNNLDLFPPRNLDALIDEVNRLGIRHIVFTGTITDPQLYRHEARLLDLFRARVITSAQYSVHTNGVLALNKLSVFNRYDKACISFPSFNPITYEKMMGARRVPDLEAIVARSNIPVKVSCLVNEHNVAEIDGFLQRCRQIGVTRLVLRKLYGETRDWPILRSTPVKAYYRNNPVYDFDGLEVTYWNFDLTTSTSLNLFPDGTLGTSYLLVETPELQAQSALYRTAMQNPA
;
A
#
# COMPACT_ATOMS: atom_id res chain seq x y z
N MET A 1 12.02 26.49 23.87
CA MET A 1 12.80 25.67 22.90
C MET A 1 12.55 24.23 23.23
N LEU A 2 11.85 23.50 22.34
CA LEU A 2 11.67 22.06 22.49
C LEU A 2 13.01 21.37 22.24
N LYS A 3 13.41 20.47 23.16
CA LYS A 3 14.64 19.67 23.03
C LYS A 3 14.53 18.85 21.73
N PRO A 4 15.57 18.83 20.89
CA PRO A 4 15.54 17.94 19.72
C PRO A 4 15.30 16.50 20.20
N PRO A 5 14.51 15.70 19.44
CA PRO A 5 14.28 14.31 19.80
C PRO A 5 15.61 13.58 19.91
N SER A 6 15.76 12.76 20.96
CA SER A 6 16.94 11.93 21.13
C SER A 6 17.14 11.05 19.89
N PRO A 7 18.37 10.88 19.39
CA PRO A 7 18.61 9.99 18.26
C PRO A 7 18.07 8.59 18.59
N GLN A 8 17.20 8.08 17.74
CA GLN A 8 16.70 6.71 17.90
C GLN A 8 17.87 5.72 17.77
N PRO A 9 17.90 4.66 18.56
CA PRO A 9 18.94 3.64 18.43
C PRO A 9 18.93 3.06 17.00
N PRO A 10 20.11 2.68 16.48
CA PRO A 10 20.19 2.11 15.15
C PRO A 10 19.35 0.80 15.07
N LEU A 11 18.61 0.65 13.99
CA LEU A 11 17.83 -0.57 13.75
C LEU A 11 18.75 -1.78 13.60
N LEU A 12 18.30 -2.91 14.13
CA LEU A 12 18.99 -4.19 14.01
C LEU A 12 18.39 -5.05 12.88
N PRO A 13 19.16 -5.98 12.28
CA PRO A 13 18.64 -6.95 11.35
C PRO A 13 17.44 -7.72 11.91
N GLY A 14 16.40 -7.92 11.09
CA GLY A 14 15.16 -8.60 11.49
C GLY A 14 14.12 -7.72 12.19
N GLN A 15 14.42 -6.46 12.52
CA GLN A 15 13.45 -5.51 13.09
C GLN A 15 12.57 -4.83 12.06
N VAL A 16 12.93 -4.93 10.77
CA VAL A 16 12.19 -4.31 9.66
C VAL A 16 11.64 -5.40 8.76
N ASP A 17 10.35 -5.37 8.54
CA ASP A 17 9.63 -6.38 7.76
C ASP A 17 9.77 -6.21 6.25
N PHE A 18 9.79 -4.96 5.79
CA PHE A 18 9.89 -4.61 4.37
C PHE A 18 10.38 -3.18 4.16
N ALA A 19 10.86 -2.91 2.97
CA ALA A 19 11.19 -1.55 2.53
C ALA A 19 10.19 -1.04 1.50
N ASN A 20 9.81 0.23 1.60
CA ASN A 20 9.02 0.93 0.59
C ASN A 20 9.89 1.92 -0.17
N ILE A 21 9.76 1.90 -1.51
CA ILE A 21 10.13 3.03 -2.34
C ILE A 21 8.85 3.76 -2.74
N LEU A 22 8.78 5.05 -2.40
CA LEU A 22 7.57 5.85 -2.49
C LEU A 22 7.65 6.84 -3.65
N PHE A 23 6.58 6.89 -4.42
CA PHE A 23 6.44 7.81 -5.54
C PHE A 23 5.37 8.85 -5.23
N ALA A 24 5.60 10.08 -5.72
CA ALA A 24 4.63 11.17 -5.68
C ALA A 24 4.60 11.90 -7.01
N GLY A 25 3.46 12.47 -7.33
CA GLY A 25 3.20 13.21 -8.56
C GLY A 25 1.71 13.14 -8.92
N PRO A 26 1.32 13.60 -10.11
CA PRO A 26 -0.03 13.42 -10.61
C PRO A 26 -0.43 11.95 -10.62
N CYS A 27 -1.66 11.65 -10.20
CA CYS A 27 -2.21 10.32 -10.24
C CYS A 27 -3.25 10.18 -11.36
N ASN A 28 -3.48 8.96 -11.83
CA ASN A 28 -4.56 8.62 -12.76
C ASN A 28 -5.88 8.26 -12.05
N ARG A 29 -5.95 8.49 -10.72
CA ARG A 29 -7.12 8.35 -9.86
C ARG A 29 -7.20 9.52 -8.88
N PHE A 30 -8.42 9.81 -8.39
CA PHE A 30 -8.70 10.91 -7.46
C PHE A 30 -9.42 10.39 -6.22
N CYS A 31 -8.83 9.38 -5.57
CA CYS A 31 -9.43 8.69 -4.43
C CYS A 31 -9.69 9.66 -3.27
N PRO A 32 -10.93 9.84 -2.78
CA PRO A 32 -11.22 10.70 -1.63
C PRO A 32 -10.51 10.27 -0.35
N PHE A 33 -10.22 8.96 -0.24
CA PHE A 33 -9.59 8.34 0.92
C PHE A 33 -8.09 8.07 0.71
N CYS A 34 -7.44 8.81 -0.20
CA CYS A 34 -6.02 8.62 -0.47
C CYS A 34 -5.19 8.96 0.76
N ILE A 35 -4.49 7.95 1.28
CA ILE A 35 -3.66 8.08 2.48
C ILE A 35 -2.55 9.11 2.31
N GLY A 36 -2.04 9.27 1.09
CA GLY A 36 -0.98 10.22 0.77
C GLY A 36 -1.40 11.69 0.96
N GLN A 37 -2.70 12.00 0.96
CA GLN A 37 -3.21 13.35 1.25
C GLN A 37 -3.01 13.74 2.72
N ARG A 38 -2.76 12.77 3.60
CA ARG A 38 -2.49 12.97 5.03
C ARG A 38 -1.01 13.12 5.34
N LEU A 39 -0.14 12.91 4.35
CA LEU A 39 1.30 13.12 4.51
C LEU A 39 1.64 14.61 4.38
N PRO A 40 2.69 15.07 5.06
CA PRO A 40 3.20 16.43 4.87
C PRO A 40 3.51 16.70 3.40
N THR A 41 3.12 17.85 2.88
CA THR A 41 3.34 18.24 1.47
C THR A 41 4.82 18.19 1.08
N ARG A 42 5.73 18.45 2.02
CA ARG A 42 7.18 18.40 1.80
C ARG A 42 7.69 17.04 1.33
N VAL A 43 7.07 15.93 1.79
CA VAL A 43 7.50 14.58 1.37
C VAL A 43 6.83 14.14 0.04
N ASN A 44 5.78 14.82 -0.39
CA ASN A 44 5.05 14.52 -1.62
C ASN A 44 5.59 15.28 -2.85
N VAL A 45 6.90 15.46 -2.93
CA VAL A 45 7.56 16.09 -4.09
C VAL A 45 7.49 15.16 -5.30
N ASN A 46 7.03 15.68 -6.44
CA ASN A 46 6.97 14.91 -7.67
C ASN A 46 8.35 14.33 -8.04
N ASN A 47 8.41 13.01 -8.15
CA ASN A 47 9.62 12.27 -8.50
C ASN A 47 9.41 11.28 -9.66
N LEU A 48 8.29 11.39 -10.40
CA LEU A 48 7.93 10.43 -11.47
C LEU A 48 8.93 10.38 -12.64
N ASP A 49 9.65 11.47 -12.86
CA ASP A 49 10.63 11.62 -13.94
C ASP A 49 12.09 11.58 -13.44
N LEU A 50 12.28 11.46 -12.11
CA LEU A 50 13.60 11.53 -11.50
C LEU A 50 14.26 10.15 -11.45
N PHE A 51 15.42 9.99 -12.08
CA PHE A 51 16.23 8.77 -11.99
C PHE A 51 17.71 9.08 -11.74
N PRO A 52 18.35 8.43 -10.74
CA PRO A 52 17.72 7.62 -9.70
C PRO A 52 16.86 8.46 -8.75
N PRO A 53 15.92 7.85 -8.00
CA PRO A 53 15.25 8.54 -6.90
C PRO A 53 16.25 9.12 -5.90
N ARG A 54 15.89 10.24 -5.26
CA ARG A 54 16.76 10.89 -4.26
C ARG A 54 17.09 9.90 -3.14
N ASN A 55 18.35 9.90 -2.73
CA ASN A 55 18.85 9.07 -1.61
C ASN A 55 18.65 7.56 -1.79
N LEU A 56 18.54 7.08 -3.03
CA LEU A 56 18.33 5.66 -3.33
C LEU A 56 19.49 4.79 -2.83
N ASP A 57 20.73 5.28 -2.90
CA ASP A 57 21.91 4.54 -2.45
C ASP A 57 21.81 4.22 -0.96
N ALA A 58 21.43 5.20 -0.14
CA ALA A 58 21.24 4.97 1.29
C ALA A 58 20.12 3.97 1.60
N LEU A 59 19.02 3.95 0.81
CA LEU A 59 18.00 2.92 0.95
C LEU A 59 18.58 1.53 0.67
N ILE A 60 19.34 1.37 -0.42
CA ILE A 60 19.93 0.08 -0.82
C ILE A 60 20.93 -0.40 0.23
N ASP A 61 21.77 0.49 0.75
CA ASP A 61 22.74 0.18 1.79
C ASP A 61 22.03 -0.30 3.08
N GLU A 62 20.96 0.39 3.50
CA GLU A 62 20.17 -0.01 4.65
C GLU A 62 19.39 -1.33 4.42
N VAL A 63 18.84 -1.55 3.24
CA VAL A 63 18.19 -2.82 2.86
C VAL A 63 19.17 -3.97 2.99
N ASN A 64 20.40 -3.81 2.48
CA ASN A 64 21.44 -4.82 2.56
C ASN A 64 21.93 -5.02 4.01
N ARG A 65 22.19 -3.94 4.73
CA ARG A 65 22.63 -3.98 6.14
C ARG A 65 21.61 -4.67 7.06
N LEU A 66 20.32 -4.39 6.86
CA LEU A 66 19.24 -4.93 7.67
C LEU A 66 18.75 -6.31 7.21
N GLY A 67 19.23 -6.80 6.05
CA GLY A 67 18.81 -8.07 5.48
C GLY A 67 17.34 -8.09 5.04
N ILE A 68 16.80 -6.94 4.60
CA ILE A 68 15.39 -6.81 4.20
C ILE A 68 15.14 -7.61 2.93
N ARG A 69 14.11 -8.48 2.96
CA ARG A 69 13.78 -9.40 1.85
C ARG A 69 12.50 -9.04 1.09
N HIS A 70 11.81 -7.97 1.47
CA HIS A 70 10.60 -7.52 0.79
C HIS A 70 10.73 -6.04 0.45
N ILE A 71 10.69 -5.72 -0.84
CA ILE A 71 10.78 -4.35 -1.34
C ILE A 71 9.51 -4.04 -2.11
N VAL A 72 8.85 -2.94 -1.73
CA VAL A 72 7.53 -2.55 -2.24
C VAL A 72 7.66 -1.24 -3.00
N PHE A 73 7.25 -1.26 -4.25
CA PHE A 73 7.07 -0.07 -5.09
C PHE A 73 5.64 0.42 -4.90
N THR A 74 5.46 1.59 -4.32
CA THR A 74 4.13 2.14 -4.01
C THR A 74 4.10 3.66 -4.14
N GLY A 75 2.91 4.23 -4.28
CA GLY A 75 2.74 5.68 -4.31
C GLY A 75 2.32 6.24 -2.95
N THR A 76 2.66 7.50 -2.70
CA THR A 76 2.00 8.31 -1.67
C THR A 76 0.69 8.87 -2.22
N ILE A 77 0.77 9.82 -3.16
CA ILE A 77 -0.39 10.47 -3.82
C ILE A 77 -0.51 10.10 -5.30
N THR A 78 0.27 9.14 -5.79
CA THR A 78 0.31 8.70 -7.19
C THR A 78 0.30 7.17 -7.30
N ASP A 79 0.19 6.66 -8.51
CA ASP A 79 0.39 5.25 -8.79
C ASP A 79 1.86 4.98 -9.19
N PRO A 80 2.54 3.96 -8.63
CA PRO A 80 3.94 3.68 -8.93
C PRO A 80 4.17 3.33 -10.40
N GLN A 81 3.17 2.78 -11.11
CA GLN A 81 3.29 2.48 -12.53
C GLN A 81 3.32 3.74 -13.44
N LEU A 82 3.04 4.94 -12.89
CA LEU A 82 3.25 6.21 -13.57
C LEU A 82 4.73 6.64 -13.56
N TYR A 83 5.58 6.01 -12.74
CA TYR A 83 7.00 6.28 -12.74
C TYR A 83 7.63 5.87 -14.09
N ARG A 84 8.31 6.81 -14.75
CA ARG A 84 8.81 6.61 -16.13
C ARG A 84 9.96 5.61 -16.22
N HIS A 85 10.73 5.49 -15.15
CA HIS A 85 11.91 4.63 -15.10
C HIS A 85 11.70 3.32 -14.34
N GLU A 86 10.43 2.86 -14.24
CA GLU A 86 10.02 1.70 -13.44
C GLU A 86 10.88 0.45 -13.72
N ALA A 87 11.01 0.07 -15.00
CA ALA A 87 11.79 -1.10 -15.39
C ALA A 87 13.28 -0.95 -15.02
N ARG A 88 13.85 0.21 -15.31
CA ARG A 88 15.27 0.53 -15.02
C ARG A 88 15.56 0.53 -13.52
N LEU A 89 14.61 1.02 -12.71
CA LEU A 89 14.75 1.03 -11.26
C LEU A 89 14.69 -0.40 -10.70
N LEU A 90 13.80 -1.24 -11.22
CA LEU A 90 13.72 -2.64 -10.83
C LEU A 90 15.01 -3.40 -11.16
N ASP A 91 15.62 -3.13 -12.34
CA ASP A 91 16.93 -3.69 -12.73
C ASP A 91 18.04 -3.27 -11.76
N LEU A 92 18.06 -1.99 -11.40
CA LEU A 92 19.05 -1.45 -10.48
C LEU A 92 18.94 -2.11 -9.10
N PHE A 93 17.73 -2.28 -8.57
CA PHE A 93 17.52 -2.99 -7.30
C PHE A 93 17.98 -4.45 -7.38
N ARG A 94 17.63 -5.16 -8.45
CA ARG A 94 18.04 -6.57 -8.65
C ARG A 94 19.56 -6.72 -8.76
N ALA A 95 20.24 -5.72 -9.30
CA ALA A 95 21.70 -5.72 -9.42
C ALA A 95 22.44 -5.39 -8.12
N ARG A 96 21.82 -4.59 -7.23
CA ARG A 96 22.53 -4.01 -6.07
C ARG A 96 22.08 -4.57 -4.72
N VAL A 97 20.87 -5.11 -4.64
CA VAL A 97 20.38 -5.75 -3.41
C VAL A 97 20.92 -7.17 -3.34
N ILE A 98 21.79 -7.42 -2.37
CA ILE A 98 22.51 -8.72 -2.22
C ILE A 98 21.67 -9.77 -1.50
N THR A 99 20.56 -9.38 -0.85
CA THR A 99 19.63 -10.33 -0.23
C THR A 99 18.75 -10.95 -1.31
N SER A 100 18.24 -12.17 -1.05
CA SER A 100 17.21 -12.79 -1.89
C SER A 100 15.88 -12.08 -1.73
N ALA A 101 15.82 -10.83 -2.19
CA ALA A 101 14.66 -9.96 -2.01
C ALA A 101 13.56 -10.25 -3.03
N GLN A 102 12.31 -10.16 -2.58
CA GLN A 102 11.12 -10.15 -3.42
C GLN A 102 10.64 -8.72 -3.66
N TYR A 103 10.36 -8.40 -4.92
CA TYR A 103 9.88 -7.09 -5.34
C TYR A 103 8.39 -7.14 -5.59
N SER A 104 7.65 -6.22 -4.98
CA SER A 104 6.21 -6.12 -5.19
C SER A 104 5.80 -4.72 -5.64
N VAL A 105 4.78 -4.65 -6.51
CA VAL A 105 4.14 -3.39 -6.90
C VAL A 105 2.77 -3.27 -6.23
N HIS A 106 2.50 -2.12 -5.59
CA HIS A 106 1.19 -1.77 -5.06
C HIS A 106 0.57 -0.68 -5.93
N THR A 107 -0.39 -1.05 -6.77
CA THR A 107 -0.95 -0.20 -7.83
C THR A 107 -2.48 -0.18 -7.79
N ASN A 108 -3.09 0.80 -8.46
CA ASN A 108 -4.53 0.82 -8.72
C ASN A 108 -4.93 -0.03 -9.95
N GLY A 109 -3.99 -0.67 -10.62
CA GLY A 109 -4.21 -1.60 -11.72
C GLY A 109 -4.51 -0.97 -13.08
N VAL A 110 -4.66 0.34 -13.18
CA VAL A 110 -5.05 1.02 -14.45
C VAL A 110 -4.07 0.78 -15.58
N LEU A 111 -2.78 0.75 -15.23
CA LEU A 111 -1.71 0.57 -16.22
C LEU A 111 -1.20 -0.87 -16.30
N ALA A 112 -1.69 -1.79 -15.48
CA ALA A 112 -1.16 -3.14 -15.38
C ALA A 112 -1.17 -3.89 -16.73
N LEU A 113 -2.27 -3.84 -17.49
CA LEU A 113 -2.35 -4.47 -18.81
C LEU A 113 -1.50 -3.75 -19.86
N ASN A 114 -1.46 -2.43 -19.84
CA ASN A 114 -0.66 -1.64 -20.80
C ASN A 114 0.85 -1.80 -20.56
N LYS A 115 1.25 -2.09 -19.31
CA LYS A 115 2.63 -2.28 -18.88
C LYS A 115 2.91 -3.73 -18.47
N LEU A 116 2.17 -4.70 -19.04
CA LEU A 116 2.19 -6.09 -18.60
C LEU A 116 3.60 -6.71 -18.61
N SER A 117 4.44 -6.34 -19.57
CA SER A 117 5.83 -6.80 -19.64
C SER A 117 6.66 -6.36 -18.42
N VAL A 118 6.46 -5.13 -17.93
CA VAL A 118 7.13 -4.64 -16.71
C VAL A 118 6.43 -5.18 -15.47
N PHE A 119 5.11 -5.23 -15.47
CA PHE A 119 4.31 -5.77 -14.36
C PHE A 119 4.70 -7.22 -14.03
N ASN A 120 4.89 -8.05 -15.03
CA ASN A 120 5.32 -9.46 -14.88
C ASN A 120 6.80 -9.63 -14.49
N ARG A 121 7.56 -8.55 -14.36
CA ARG A 121 8.93 -8.58 -13.82
C ARG A 121 9.00 -8.46 -12.30
N TYR A 122 7.92 -8.05 -11.64
CA TYR A 122 7.82 -8.14 -10.19
C TYR A 122 7.65 -9.59 -9.74
N ASP A 123 7.86 -9.86 -8.46
CA ASP A 123 7.65 -11.20 -7.90
C ASP A 123 6.21 -11.38 -7.39
N LYS A 124 5.49 -10.28 -7.16
CA LYS A 124 4.07 -10.23 -6.77
C LYS A 124 3.50 -8.82 -6.97
N ALA A 125 2.18 -8.74 -7.05
CA ALA A 125 1.47 -7.48 -7.11
C ALA A 125 0.35 -7.39 -6.06
N CYS A 126 0.04 -6.16 -5.65
CA CYS A 126 -1.14 -5.83 -4.85
C CYS A 126 -1.93 -4.76 -5.59
N ILE A 127 -3.16 -5.08 -5.99
CA ILE A 127 -4.03 -4.16 -6.72
C ILE A 127 -5.06 -3.56 -5.76
N SER A 128 -5.07 -2.23 -5.66
CA SER A 128 -6.12 -1.49 -4.94
C SER A 128 -7.39 -1.49 -5.79
N PHE A 129 -8.39 -2.28 -5.38
CA PHE A 129 -9.60 -2.51 -6.16
C PHE A 129 -10.81 -2.62 -5.23
N PRO A 130 -11.61 -1.56 -5.07
CA PRO A 130 -12.68 -1.52 -4.06
C PRO A 130 -14.02 -2.09 -4.52
N SER A 131 -14.30 -2.19 -5.82
CA SER A 131 -15.59 -2.67 -6.34
C SER A 131 -15.51 -2.97 -7.84
N PHE A 132 -16.32 -3.94 -8.30
CA PHE A 132 -16.60 -4.19 -9.71
C PHE A 132 -17.72 -3.29 -10.27
N ASN A 133 -18.50 -2.66 -9.40
CA ASN A 133 -19.57 -1.74 -9.79
C ASN A 133 -18.97 -0.37 -10.16
N PRO A 134 -19.16 0.15 -11.40
CA PRO A 134 -18.59 1.41 -11.83
C PRO A 134 -19.02 2.62 -10.99
N ILE A 135 -20.23 2.61 -10.43
CA ILE A 135 -20.74 3.71 -9.60
C ILE A 135 -20.04 3.70 -8.25
N THR A 136 -19.93 2.55 -7.60
CA THR A 136 -19.21 2.38 -6.35
C THR A 136 -17.71 2.63 -6.54
N TYR A 137 -17.14 2.12 -7.63
CA TYR A 137 -15.73 2.34 -7.97
C TYR A 137 -15.43 3.84 -8.14
N GLU A 138 -16.32 4.60 -8.81
CA GLU A 138 -16.18 6.05 -8.98
C GLU A 138 -16.15 6.79 -7.63
N LYS A 139 -17.06 6.44 -6.72
CA LYS A 139 -17.09 7.01 -5.35
C LYS A 139 -15.81 6.72 -4.57
N MET A 140 -15.20 5.55 -4.81
CA MET A 140 -14.01 5.10 -4.07
C MET A 140 -12.69 5.54 -4.71
N MET A 141 -12.62 5.61 -6.04
CA MET A 141 -11.39 5.84 -6.79
C MET A 141 -11.38 7.16 -7.58
N GLY A 142 -12.48 7.91 -7.56
CA GLY A 142 -12.62 9.18 -8.27
C GLY A 142 -12.64 9.06 -9.79
N ALA A 143 -12.92 7.87 -10.34
CA ALA A 143 -13.01 7.64 -11.77
C ALA A 143 -13.91 6.44 -12.07
N ARG A 144 -14.80 6.58 -13.05
CA ARG A 144 -15.82 5.57 -13.37
C ARG A 144 -15.27 4.34 -14.10
N ARG A 145 -14.15 4.48 -14.80
CA ARG A 145 -13.55 3.36 -15.55
C ARG A 145 -12.88 2.39 -14.58
N VAL A 146 -13.51 1.25 -14.39
CA VAL A 146 -12.99 0.12 -13.61
C VAL A 146 -11.91 -0.60 -14.42
N PRO A 147 -10.71 -0.88 -13.86
CA PRO A 147 -9.73 -1.75 -14.50
C PRO A 147 -10.29 -3.16 -14.69
N ASP A 148 -9.90 -3.82 -15.76
CA ASP A 148 -10.26 -5.22 -16.00
C ASP A 148 -9.40 -6.14 -15.10
N LEU A 149 -9.87 -6.36 -13.87
CA LEU A 149 -9.15 -7.18 -12.89
C LEU A 149 -9.04 -8.64 -13.35
N GLU A 150 -10.08 -9.17 -14.02
CA GLU A 150 -10.08 -10.54 -14.55
C GLU A 150 -8.98 -10.73 -15.59
N ALA A 151 -8.88 -9.82 -16.57
CA ALA A 151 -7.82 -9.86 -17.56
C ALA A 151 -6.43 -9.65 -16.93
N ILE A 152 -6.30 -8.81 -15.89
CA ILE A 152 -5.03 -8.62 -15.18
C ILE A 152 -4.62 -9.93 -14.51
N VAL A 153 -5.51 -10.57 -13.75
CA VAL A 153 -5.22 -11.84 -13.07
C VAL A 153 -4.87 -12.93 -14.07
N ALA A 154 -5.67 -13.08 -15.14
CA ALA A 154 -5.48 -14.12 -16.15
C ALA A 154 -4.18 -13.97 -16.97
N ARG A 155 -3.69 -12.73 -17.18
CA ARG A 155 -2.50 -12.46 -17.99
C ARG A 155 -1.22 -12.24 -17.17
N SER A 156 -1.35 -12.20 -15.84
CA SER A 156 -0.20 -12.05 -14.94
C SER A 156 0.52 -13.39 -14.75
N ASN A 157 1.85 -13.35 -14.87
CA ASN A 157 2.72 -14.50 -14.55
C ASN A 157 3.17 -14.49 -13.08
N ILE A 158 2.65 -13.55 -12.29
CA ILE A 158 2.99 -13.35 -10.88
C ILE A 158 1.74 -13.40 -10.01
N PRO A 159 1.83 -13.77 -8.74
CA PRO A 159 0.72 -13.71 -7.81
C PRO A 159 0.15 -12.31 -7.69
N VAL A 160 -1.17 -12.18 -7.88
CA VAL A 160 -1.90 -10.93 -7.73
C VAL A 160 -2.76 -11.00 -6.47
N LYS A 161 -2.47 -10.13 -5.50
CA LYS A 161 -3.30 -9.88 -4.32
C LYS A 161 -4.21 -8.68 -4.58
N VAL A 162 -5.45 -8.75 -4.13
CA VAL A 162 -6.39 -7.62 -4.16
C VAL A 162 -6.41 -6.94 -2.79
N SER A 163 -6.43 -5.61 -2.78
CA SER A 163 -6.61 -4.78 -1.60
C SER A 163 -7.86 -3.93 -1.77
N CYS A 164 -8.85 -4.14 -0.92
CA CYS A 164 -10.13 -3.44 -0.93
C CYS A 164 -10.27 -2.63 0.36
N LEU A 165 -10.33 -1.31 0.25
CA LEU A 165 -10.76 -0.45 1.34
C LEU A 165 -12.26 -0.63 1.54
N VAL A 166 -12.70 -0.83 2.79
CA VAL A 166 -14.13 -1.00 3.15
C VAL A 166 -14.64 0.27 3.80
N ASN A 167 -15.76 0.78 3.31
CA ASN A 167 -16.49 1.89 3.90
C ASN A 167 -17.98 1.81 3.55
N GLU A 168 -18.75 2.86 3.86
CA GLU A 168 -20.18 2.96 3.61
C GLU A 168 -20.60 2.81 2.13
N HIS A 169 -19.68 3.04 1.19
CA HIS A 169 -20.01 2.97 -0.25
C HIS A 169 -19.98 1.56 -0.79
N ASN A 170 -19.16 0.66 -0.22
CA ASN A 170 -18.99 -0.69 -0.75
C ASN A 170 -19.26 -1.82 0.25
N VAL A 171 -19.54 -1.52 1.51
CA VAL A 171 -19.75 -2.54 2.54
C VAL A 171 -20.87 -3.52 2.19
N ALA A 172 -21.94 -3.04 1.55
CA ALA A 172 -23.07 -3.89 1.12
C ALA A 172 -22.72 -4.83 -0.05
N GLU A 173 -21.63 -4.56 -0.77
CA GLU A 173 -21.18 -5.34 -1.94
C GLU A 173 -20.13 -6.40 -1.56
N ILE A 174 -19.61 -6.41 -0.33
CA ILE A 174 -18.41 -7.19 0.03
C ILE A 174 -18.57 -8.68 -0.21
N ASP A 175 -19.69 -9.29 0.12
CA ASP A 175 -19.87 -10.74 -0.09
C ASP A 175 -19.84 -11.09 -1.58
N GLY A 176 -20.57 -10.36 -2.42
CA GLY A 176 -20.52 -10.53 -3.88
C GLY A 176 -19.14 -10.20 -4.47
N PHE A 177 -18.47 -9.21 -3.92
CA PHE A 177 -17.11 -8.86 -4.30
C PHE A 177 -16.10 -9.98 -4.01
N LEU A 178 -16.17 -10.62 -2.83
CA LEU A 178 -15.33 -11.76 -2.49
C LEU A 178 -15.60 -12.95 -3.40
N GLN A 179 -16.88 -13.26 -3.66
CA GLN A 179 -17.26 -14.33 -4.60
C GLN A 179 -16.69 -14.07 -6.00
N ARG A 180 -16.82 -12.85 -6.51
CA ARG A 180 -16.29 -12.49 -7.84
C ARG A 180 -14.77 -12.56 -7.88
N CYS A 181 -14.07 -12.05 -6.87
CA CYS A 181 -12.61 -12.17 -6.77
C CYS A 181 -12.15 -13.63 -6.82
N ARG A 182 -12.83 -14.53 -6.08
CA ARG A 182 -12.55 -15.96 -6.12
C ARG A 182 -12.79 -16.56 -7.51
N GLN A 183 -13.90 -16.23 -8.16
CA GLN A 183 -14.25 -16.74 -9.49
C GLN A 183 -13.22 -16.41 -10.57
N ILE A 184 -12.61 -15.22 -10.49
CA ILE A 184 -11.57 -14.78 -11.43
C ILE A 184 -10.15 -15.23 -11.05
N GLY A 185 -10.01 -16.10 -10.03
CA GLY A 185 -8.74 -16.70 -9.66
C GLY A 185 -7.88 -15.90 -8.66
N VAL A 186 -8.43 -14.88 -8.00
CA VAL A 186 -7.75 -14.24 -6.87
C VAL A 186 -7.69 -15.22 -5.70
N THR A 187 -6.48 -15.48 -5.19
CA THR A 187 -6.26 -16.41 -4.07
C THR A 187 -6.01 -15.69 -2.74
N ARG A 188 -5.65 -14.41 -2.77
CA ARG A 188 -5.37 -13.60 -1.57
C ARG A 188 -5.99 -12.22 -1.69
N LEU A 189 -6.68 -11.81 -0.63
CA LEU A 189 -7.36 -10.53 -0.57
C LEU A 189 -7.16 -9.88 0.80
N VAL A 190 -7.05 -8.56 0.82
CA VAL A 190 -7.02 -7.77 2.05
C VAL A 190 -8.20 -6.80 2.02
N LEU A 191 -9.14 -6.98 2.94
CA LEU A 191 -10.12 -5.96 3.28
C LEU A 191 -9.48 -5.00 4.27
N ARG A 192 -9.45 -3.72 3.95
CA ARG A 192 -8.79 -2.71 4.79
C ARG A 192 -9.80 -1.83 5.47
N LYS A 193 -9.66 -1.68 6.77
CA LYS A 193 -10.31 -0.62 7.53
C LYS A 193 -9.65 0.71 7.19
N LEU A 194 -10.44 1.78 7.05
CA LEU A 194 -9.88 3.12 6.87
C LEU A 194 -9.08 3.50 8.13
N TYR A 195 -7.96 4.18 7.95
CA TYR A 195 -7.18 4.67 9.09
C TYR A 195 -7.98 5.66 9.94
N GLY A 196 -8.05 5.39 11.25
CA GLY A 196 -8.85 6.16 12.19
C GLY A 196 -10.36 5.88 12.12
N GLU A 197 -10.80 4.87 11.37
CA GLU A 197 -12.21 4.45 11.35
C GLU A 197 -12.58 3.72 12.63
N THR A 198 -13.55 4.26 13.35
CA THR A 198 -14.03 3.67 14.59
C THR A 198 -15.22 2.72 14.40
N ARG A 199 -15.93 2.82 13.26
CA ARG A 199 -17.07 1.95 12.94
C ARG A 199 -16.61 0.52 12.72
N ASP A 200 -17.45 -0.41 13.14
CA ASP A 200 -17.24 -1.84 12.89
C ASP A 200 -18.17 -2.33 11.78
N TRP A 201 -17.56 -2.70 10.65
CA TRP A 201 -18.32 -3.11 9.47
C TRP A 201 -18.82 -4.54 9.60
N PRO A 202 -20.10 -4.84 9.28
CA PRO A 202 -20.69 -6.17 9.46
C PRO A 202 -20.30 -7.13 8.34
N ILE A 203 -18.99 -7.31 8.13
CA ILE A 203 -18.41 -8.18 7.11
C ILE A 203 -17.83 -9.44 7.74
N LEU A 204 -17.82 -10.56 7.01
CA LEU A 204 -17.21 -11.85 7.42
C LEU A 204 -17.74 -12.41 8.75
N ARG A 205 -18.91 -11.97 9.25
CA ARG A 205 -19.44 -12.36 10.58
C ARG A 205 -19.72 -13.85 10.72
N SER A 206 -20.12 -14.49 9.63
CA SER A 206 -20.41 -15.94 9.58
C SER A 206 -19.18 -16.79 9.26
N THR A 207 -18.03 -16.17 8.95
CA THR A 207 -16.80 -16.87 8.58
C THR A 207 -15.89 -16.96 9.81
N PRO A 208 -15.49 -18.16 10.26
CA PRO A 208 -14.60 -18.29 11.42
C PRO A 208 -13.20 -17.75 11.09
N VAL A 209 -12.55 -17.17 12.10
CA VAL A 209 -11.14 -16.76 12.00
C VAL A 209 -10.28 -18.01 11.92
N LYS A 210 -9.47 -18.11 10.85
CA LYS A 210 -8.56 -19.22 10.61
C LYS A 210 -7.20 -19.03 11.28
N ALA A 211 -6.71 -17.78 11.27
CA ALA A 211 -5.39 -17.41 11.78
C ALA A 211 -5.32 -15.90 12.07
N TYR A 212 -4.19 -15.47 12.59
CA TYR A 212 -3.85 -14.05 12.73
C TYR A 212 -2.55 -13.74 11.99
N TYR A 213 -2.54 -12.65 11.24
CA TYR A 213 -1.34 -12.11 10.61
C TYR A 213 -1.13 -10.66 11.06
N ARG A 214 -0.02 -10.40 11.74
CA ARG A 214 0.29 -9.05 12.29
C ARG A 214 -0.86 -8.48 13.15
N ASN A 215 -1.44 -9.30 14.02
CA ASN A 215 -2.61 -9.03 14.85
C ASN A 215 -3.93 -8.83 14.07
N ASN A 216 -3.92 -9.04 12.76
CA ASN A 216 -5.13 -8.92 11.95
C ASN A 216 -5.71 -10.31 11.66
N PRO A 217 -7.04 -10.50 11.79
CA PRO A 217 -7.66 -11.79 11.54
C PRO A 217 -7.60 -12.18 10.06
N VAL A 218 -7.34 -13.46 9.84
CA VAL A 218 -7.30 -14.10 8.52
C VAL A 218 -8.43 -15.11 8.45
N TYR A 219 -9.19 -15.07 7.39
CA TYR A 219 -10.34 -15.92 7.09
C TYR A 219 -10.08 -16.76 5.85
N ASP A 220 -10.76 -17.88 5.75
CA ASP A 220 -10.86 -18.67 4.53
C ASP A 220 -12.26 -18.52 3.94
N PHE A 221 -12.38 -17.84 2.83
CA PHE A 221 -13.64 -17.68 2.11
C PHE A 221 -13.65 -18.62 0.89
N ASP A 222 -14.00 -19.88 1.12
CA ASP A 222 -14.01 -20.94 0.10
C ASP A 222 -12.71 -21.03 -0.72
N GLY A 223 -11.57 -21.03 -0.05
CA GLY A 223 -10.24 -21.08 -0.67
C GLY A 223 -9.63 -19.73 -1.02
N LEU A 224 -10.36 -18.63 -0.88
CA LEU A 224 -9.82 -17.28 -0.93
C LEU A 224 -9.34 -16.87 0.47
N GLU A 225 -8.02 -16.65 0.63
CA GLU A 225 -7.47 -16.11 1.88
C GLU A 225 -7.81 -14.63 2.01
N VAL A 226 -8.58 -14.27 3.03
CA VAL A 226 -9.00 -12.89 3.29
C VAL A 226 -8.44 -12.41 4.62
N THR A 227 -7.60 -11.37 4.59
CA THR A 227 -7.15 -10.68 5.79
C THR A 227 -7.99 -9.43 6.01
N TYR A 228 -8.58 -9.25 7.19
CA TYR A 228 -9.23 -7.99 7.57
C TYR A 228 -8.22 -7.10 8.30
N TRP A 229 -7.64 -6.16 7.56
CA TRP A 229 -6.52 -5.34 8.01
C TRP A 229 -7.00 -4.06 8.71
N ASN A 230 -6.60 -3.93 9.98
CA ASN A 230 -6.75 -2.71 10.77
C ASN A 230 -5.36 -2.13 11.08
N PHE A 231 -5.11 -0.92 10.62
CA PHE A 231 -3.82 -0.24 10.84
C PHE A 231 -3.53 0.04 12.31
N ASP A 232 -4.57 0.23 13.13
CA ASP A 232 -4.42 0.52 14.57
C ASP A 232 -3.93 -0.71 15.37
N LEU A 233 -4.08 -1.91 14.80
CA LEU A 233 -3.69 -3.18 15.43
C LEU A 233 -2.39 -3.76 14.88
N THR A 234 -1.94 -3.28 13.71
CA THR A 234 -0.80 -3.90 13.02
C THR A 234 0.53 -3.61 13.70
N THR A 235 1.39 -4.63 13.75
CA THR A 235 2.74 -4.56 14.31
C THR A 235 3.83 -4.48 13.22
N SER A 236 3.47 -4.18 11.98
CA SER A 236 4.43 -4.12 10.88
C SER A 236 5.36 -2.92 10.99
N THR A 237 6.66 -3.16 10.75
CA THR A 237 7.69 -2.13 10.66
C THR A 237 8.23 -2.03 9.25
N SER A 238 8.38 -0.83 8.72
CA SER A 238 8.92 -0.61 7.37
C SER A 238 10.03 0.42 7.33
N LEU A 239 10.96 0.24 6.40
CA LEU A 239 11.91 1.27 6.00
C LEU A 239 11.35 1.97 4.76
N ASN A 240 11.21 3.30 4.79
CA ASN A 240 10.52 4.05 3.75
C ASN A 240 11.47 5.08 3.13
N LEU A 241 11.65 5.03 1.81
CA LEU A 241 12.26 6.10 1.05
C LEU A 241 11.16 6.99 0.48
N PHE A 242 11.02 8.18 1.05
CA PHE A 242 10.05 9.18 0.61
C PHE A 242 10.50 9.89 -0.68
N PRO A 243 9.58 10.49 -1.45
CA PRO A 243 9.89 11.15 -2.72
C PRO A 243 10.89 12.30 -2.62
N ASP A 244 10.99 12.97 -1.47
CA ASP A 244 11.99 14.02 -1.19
C ASP A 244 13.39 13.48 -0.86
N GLY A 245 13.54 12.14 -0.70
CA GLY A 245 14.76 11.46 -0.31
C GLY A 245 14.88 11.19 1.18
N THR A 246 13.89 11.56 1.99
CA THR A 246 13.87 11.22 3.43
C THR A 246 13.76 9.71 3.61
N LEU A 247 14.61 9.13 4.47
CA LEU A 247 14.47 7.77 4.97
C LEU A 247 13.80 7.79 6.35
N GLY A 248 12.79 6.95 6.53
CA GLY A 248 12.08 6.81 7.80
C GLY A 248 11.64 5.38 8.06
N THR A 249 11.51 5.03 9.35
CA THR A 249 11.15 3.68 9.78
C THR A 249 9.69 3.55 10.19
N SER A 250 8.97 4.66 10.20
CA SER A 250 7.56 4.67 10.56
C SER A 250 6.71 4.15 9.42
N TYR A 251 5.77 3.26 9.73
CA TYR A 251 4.69 2.93 8.82
C TYR A 251 3.95 4.24 8.48
N LEU A 252 3.67 4.49 7.22
CA LEU A 252 3.30 5.75 6.53
C LEU A 252 2.45 6.78 7.28
N LEU A 253 1.98 6.54 8.49
CA LEU A 253 1.07 7.44 9.23
C LEU A 253 1.34 7.53 10.74
N VAL A 254 2.36 6.87 11.26
CA VAL A 254 2.63 6.91 12.69
C VAL A 254 4.11 7.18 12.90
N GLU A 255 4.44 8.30 13.57
CA GLU A 255 5.73 8.55 14.21
C GLU A 255 6.73 9.52 13.56
N THR A 256 6.27 10.53 12.83
CA THR A 256 7.01 11.79 12.96
C THR A 256 6.28 12.68 13.98
N PRO A 257 6.94 13.47 14.81
CA PRO A 257 6.27 14.40 15.73
C PRO A 257 5.24 15.30 15.03
N GLU A 258 5.48 15.63 13.77
CA GLU A 258 4.58 16.41 12.92
C GLU A 258 3.33 15.63 12.48
N LEU A 259 3.47 14.34 12.17
CA LEU A 259 2.35 13.46 11.84
C LEU A 259 1.49 13.15 13.07
N GLN A 260 2.12 13.00 14.24
CA GLN A 260 1.42 12.87 15.52
C GLN A 260 0.66 14.16 15.87
N ALA A 261 1.25 15.33 15.67
CA ALA A 261 0.60 16.61 15.88
C ALA A 261 -0.58 16.83 14.91
N GLN A 262 -0.43 16.51 13.62
CA GLN A 262 -1.51 16.60 12.64
C GLN A 262 -2.61 15.56 12.91
N SER A 263 -2.26 14.35 13.31
CA SER A 263 -3.22 13.31 13.71
C SER A 263 -4.00 13.71 14.97
N ALA A 264 -3.35 14.36 15.94
CA ALA A 264 -4.01 14.89 17.14
C ALA A 264 -4.98 16.03 16.79
N LEU A 265 -4.57 16.98 15.94
CA LEU A 265 -5.41 18.08 15.48
C LEU A 265 -6.64 17.58 14.69
N TYR A 266 -6.46 16.56 13.86
CA TYR A 266 -7.56 15.95 13.10
C TYR A 266 -8.55 15.20 14.00
N ARG A 267 -8.08 14.48 15.01
CA ARG A 267 -8.93 13.85 16.02
C ARG A 267 -9.75 14.86 16.79
N THR A 268 -9.15 15.98 17.17
CA THR A 268 -9.85 17.09 17.86
C THR A 268 -10.91 17.75 16.97
N ALA A 269 -10.61 17.95 15.68
CA ALA A 269 -11.56 18.51 14.72
C ALA A 269 -12.74 17.58 14.41
N MET A 270 -12.54 16.26 14.45
CA MET A 270 -13.61 15.27 14.25
C MET A 270 -14.47 15.07 15.51
N GLN A 271 -13.96 15.39 16.70
CA GLN A 271 -14.69 15.30 17.96
C GLN A 271 -15.52 16.56 18.26
N ASN A 272 -15.24 17.69 17.60
CA ASN A 272 -15.99 18.93 17.69
C ASN A 272 -16.37 19.41 16.28
N PRO A 273 -17.38 18.81 15.63
CA PRO A 273 -17.95 19.42 14.43
C PRO A 273 -18.69 20.69 14.84
N ALA A 274 -18.27 21.83 14.30
CA ALA A 274 -18.96 23.10 14.47
C ALA A 274 -20.33 23.09 13.78
#